data_25d0a44a302616ea2bfca4951825fc2b
#
_entry.id   25d0a44a302616ea2bfca4951825fc2b
#
_cell.length_a   1.000
_cell.length_b   1.000
_cell.length_c   1.000
_cell.angle_alpha   90.00
_cell.angle_beta   90.00
_cell.angle_gamma   90.00
#
_symmetry.space_group_name_H-M   'P 1'
#
loop_
_entity.id
_entity.type
_entity.pdbx_description
1 polymer ?
#
loop_
_entity_poly.entity_id
_entity_poly.type
_entity_poly.pdbx_seq_one_letter_code
_entity_poly.pdbx_strand_id
1 'polypeptide(L)'
;MNDNNTIHRRAFLRNISLATGAILTSPAWAETLLKKGDIKIGYSAITWGGKDEQAITELSSLGFKGIQLRANTFAPYRTKVSELKDMLIKHDLKLAMFSSGNVEIDPAKFQSTVDTHVAHASFVKALGGNALQLTNSLRPKDRLPTTEELKKLAQVMNEIGKQTADLGVQTAYHNHMNQLGETPEEVDVIVQAMDPRYVKLLLDIAHYKQGGGEPQEAVVKYKDIIHSLHLKDTKPADTKNGYKFVELGQGRVNVPAVFAALDKIQFKGWAVVELDGVPDPKKSPLVCAEINKKYIVETLKYPLA
;
A
#
# COMPACT_ATOMS: atom_id res chain seq x y z
N MET A 1 69.49 -27.12 40.67
CA MET A 1 69.29 -25.90 39.93
C MET A 1 68.11 -26.07 39.01
N ASN A 2 67.01 -25.54 39.13
CA ASN A 2 66.25 -24.65 39.97
C ASN A 2 64.83 -24.69 39.45
N ASP A 3 63.93 -24.97 40.33
CA ASP A 3 62.47 -24.88 40.18
C ASP A 3 62.03 -23.43 39.97
N ASN A 4 61.92 -22.95 38.73
CA ASN A 4 61.29 -21.63 38.49
C ASN A 4 60.28 -21.64 37.34
N ASN A 5 59.93 -22.84 36.82
CA ASN A 5 59.00 -22.88 35.67
C ASN A 5 57.56 -23.32 35.98
N THR A 6 57.27 -23.63 37.23
CA THR A 6 55.94 -24.15 37.62
C THR A 6 54.97 -23.06 38.10
N ILE A 7 55.48 -21.90 38.54
CA ILE A 7 54.65 -20.82 39.09
C ILE A 7 53.99 -20.00 37.97
N HIS A 8 54.67 -19.83 36.86
CA HIS A 8 54.10 -19.09 35.70
C HIS A 8 52.98 -19.81 34.96
N ARG A 9 52.99 -21.12 34.93
CA ARG A 9 51.94 -21.90 34.29
C ARG A 9 50.62 -21.88 35.07
N ARG A 10 50.66 -21.86 36.39
CA ARG A 10 49.45 -21.79 37.23
C ARG A 10 48.79 -20.40 37.20
N ALA A 11 49.59 -19.34 37.14
CA ALA A 11 49.08 -17.97 36.99
C ALA A 11 48.46 -17.72 35.59
N PHE A 12 49.08 -18.31 34.54
CA PHE A 12 48.56 -18.19 33.18
C PHE A 12 47.21 -18.95 33.00
N LEU A 13 47.09 -20.14 33.56
CA LEU A 13 45.84 -20.91 33.48
C LEU A 13 44.71 -20.30 34.33
N ARG A 14 45.05 -19.62 35.43
CA ARG A 14 44.05 -18.91 36.25
C ARG A 14 43.54 -17.64 35.58
N ASN A 15 44.37 -16.96 34.80
CA ASN A 15 43.97 -15.81 34.04
C ASN A 15 43.20 -16.16 32.76
N ILE A 16 43.42 -17.32 32.16
CA ILE A 16 42.62 -17.82 31.03
C ILE A 16 41.23 -18.24 31.52
N SER A 17 41.11 -18.84 32.71
CA SER A 17 39.81 -19.26 33.26
C SER A 17 38.95 -18.08 33.69
N LEU A 18 39.50 -16.90 33.94
CA LEU A 18 38.79 -15.68 34.23
C LEU A 18 38.39 -14.91 32.95
N ALA A 19 39.13 -15.11 31.84
CA ALA A 19 38.81 -14.48 30.57
C ALA A 19 37.73 -15.27 29.77
N THR A 20 37.62 -16.61 29.96
CA THR A 20 36.60 -17.45 29.32
C THR A 20 35.26 -17.44 30.03
N GLY A 21 35.22 -17.02 31.32
CA GLY A 21 33.94 -16.86 32.04
C GLY A 21 33.20 -15.57 31.73
N ALA A 22 33.85 -14.59 31.08
CA ALA A 22 33.25 -13.31 30.71
C ALA A 22 32.73 -13.26 29.23
N ILE A 23 32.94 -14.33 28.47
CA ILE A 23 32.53 -14.35 27.03
C ILE A 23 31.23 -15.15 26.83
N LEU A 24 30.69 -15.78 27.88
CA LEU A 24 29.41 -16.48 27.80
C LEU A 24 28.19 -15.70 28.32
N THR A 25 28.39 -14.44 28.63
CA THR A 25 27.29 -13.49 28.76
C THR A 25 27.50 -12.40 27.73
N SER A 26 27.50 -12.76 26.45
CA SER A 26 26.98 -11.86 25.46
C SER A 26 25.47 -11.89 25.61
N PRO A 27 24.91 -10.95 26.35
CA PRO A 27 23.57 -10.59 26.06
C PRO A 27 23.67 -9.81 24.77
N ALA A 28 22.78 -10.03 24.00
CA ALA A 28 22.35 -9.02 23.06
C ALA A 28 23.28 -8.88 21.84
N TRP A 29 23.26 -9.83 21.03
CA TRP A 29 22.43 -9.49 19.88
C TRP A 29 21.01 -9.27 20.42
N ALA A 30 20.82 -8.17 21.13
CA ALA A 30 19.54 -7.53 21.15
C ALA A 30 19.21 -7.39 19.67
N GLU A 31 18.32 -8.24 19.17
CA GLU A 31 17.48 -7.88 18.05
C GLU A 31 17.11 -6.43 18.39
N THR A 32 17.68 -5.50 17.68
CA THR A 32 17.18 -4.15 17.68
C THR A 32 15.80 -4.34 17.09
N LEU A 33 14.80 -4.53 17.97
CA LEU A 33 13.42 -4.65 17.58
C LEU A 33 13.17 -3.39 16.78
N LEU A 34 13.22 -3.51 15.46
CA LEU A 34 12.94 -2.39 14.58
C LEU A 34 11.60 -1.85 15.06
N LYS A 35 11.61 -0.60 15.49
CA LYS A 35 10.37 0.03 15.94
C LYS A 35 9.39 -0.08 14.80
N LYS A 36 8.26 -0.74 15.03
CA LYS A 36 7.23 -0.88 14.00
C LYS A 36 6.80 0.50 13.52
N GLY A 37 6.56 0.62 12.23
CA GLY A 37 5.93 1.79 11.64
C GLY A 37 4.54 2.03 12.21
N ASP A 38 4.03 3.25 12.07
CA ASP A 38 2.64 3.60 12.42
C ASP A 38 1.73 3.28 11.20
N ILE A 39 1.60 1.98 10.91
CA ILE A 39 0.87 1.45 9.77
C ILE A 39 -0.59 1.22 10.16
N LYS A 40 -1.49 1.94 9.51
CA LYS A 40 -2.94 1.78 9.67
C LYS A 40 -3.45 0.82 8.60
N ILE A 41 -4.19 -0.19 9.01
CA ILE A 41 -4.74 -1.18 8.09
C ILE A 41 -6.16 -0.81 7.69
N GLY A 42 -6.38 -0.68 6.37
CA GLY A 42 -7.71 -0.50 5.77
C GLY A 42 -8.06 -1.64 4.81
N TYR A 43 -9.28 -1.58 4.26
CA TYR A 43 -9.75 -2.52 3.25
C TYR A 43 -10.54 -1.80 2.15
N SER A 44 -10.36 -2.20 0.89
CA SER A 44 -11.06 -1.64 -0.25
C SER A 44 -12.42 -2.32 -0.46
N ALA A 45 -13.49 -1.51 -0.59
CA ALA A 45 -14.83 -2.00 -0.89
C ALA A 45 -14.96 -2.65 -2.27
N ILE A 46 -13.90 -2.65 -3.10
CA ILE A 46 -13.92 -3.23 -4.45
C ILE A 46 -14.35 -4.70 -4.45
N THR A 47 -13.97 -5.45 -3.42
CA THR A 47 -14.28 -6.88 -3.30
C THR A 47 -15.80 -7.14 -3.27
N TRP A 48 -16.61 -6.18 -2.80
CA TRP A 48 -18.08 -6.26 -2.75
C TRP A 48 -18.79 -5.89 -4.07
N GLY A 49 -18.02 -5.54 -5.11
CA GLY A 49 -18.60 -5.30 -6.45
C GLY A 49 -19.58 -4.11 -6.51
N GLY A 50 -19.37 -3.06 -5.71
CA GLY A 50 -20.24 -1.87 -5.65
C GLY A 50 -21.32 -1.89 -4.57
N LYS A 51 -21.36 -2.94 -3.73
CA LYS A 51 -22.25 -3.01 -2.55
C LYS A 51 -21.59 -2.34 -1.35
N ASP A 52 -21.38 -1.03 -1.44
CA ASP A 52 -20.55 -0.27 -0.50
C ASP A 52 -21.11 -0.28 0.93
N GLU A 53 -22.43 -0.22 1.10
CA GLU A 53 -23.08 -0.30 2.44
C GLU A 53 -22.86 -1.67 3.11
N GLN A 54 -22.92 -2.76 2.32
CA GLN A 54 -22.57 -4.09 2.80
C GLN A 54 -21.10 -4.16 3.20
N ALA A 55 -20.20 -3.60 2.39
CA ALA A 55 -18.76 -3.54 2.70
C ALA A 55 -18.50 -2.79 4.01
N ILE A 56 -19.15 -1.63 4.23
CA ILE A 56 -19.06 -0.84 5.46
C ILE A 56 -19.46 -1.69 6.67
N THR A 57 -20.62 -2.35 6.59
CA THR A 57 -21.15 -3.17 7.70
C THR A 57 -20.22 -4.36 8.01
N GLU A 58 -19.81 -5.09 6.98
CA GLU A 58 -19.02 -6.32 7.15
C GLU A 58 -17.58 -6.02 7.58
N LEU A 59 -16.93 -4.98 7.02
CA LEU A 59 -15.58 -4.59 7.45
C LEU A 59 -15.54 -4.08 8.90
N SER A 60 -16.54 -3.30 9.30
CA SER A 60 -16.70 -2.87 10.68
C SER A 60 -16.85 -4.07 11.64
N SER A 61 -17.67 -5.07 11.28
CA SER A 61 -17.85 -6.27 12.10
C SER A 61 -16.57 -7.10 12.27
N LEU A 62 -15.67 -7.04 11.29
CA LEU A 62 -14.35 -7.65 11.37
C LEU A 62 -13.34 -6.82 12.17
N GLY A 63 -13.66 -5.59 12.55
CA GLY A 63 -12.79 -4.71 13.32
C GLY A 63 -11.83 -3.87 12.51
N PHE A 64 -11.97 -3.79 11.18
CA PHE A 64 -11.25 -2.81 10.38
C PHE A 64 -11.63 -1.39 10.80
N LYS A 65 -10.66 -0.46 10.73
CA LYS A 65 -10.85 0.96 11.08
C LYS A 65 -10.72 1.89 9.89
N GLY A 66 -10.33 1.36 8.74
CA GLY A 66 -10.21 2.11 7.49
C GLY A 66 -10.93 1.41 6.34
N ILE A 67 -11.61 2.21 5.51
CA ILE A 67 -12.22 1.73 4.27
C ILE A 67 -11.74 2.57 3.10
N GLN A 68 -11.51 1.94 1.96
CA GLN A 68 -11.39 2.62 0.68
C GLN A 68 -12.70 2.49 -0.09
N LEU A 69 -13.29 3.63 -0.45
CA LEU A 69 -14.42 3.73 -1.36
C LEU A 69 -13.94 4.10 -2.76
N ARG A 70 -14.81 4.01 -3.75
CA ARG A 70 -14.48 4.20 -5.17
C ARG A 70 -15.44 5.16 -5.87
N ALA A 71 -15.09 5.57 -7.09
CA ALA A 71 -15.87 6.50 -7.91
C ALA A 71 -17.36 6.09 -8.10
N ASN A 72 -17.67 4.79 -8.04
CA ASN A 72 -19.08 4.31 -8.08
C ASN A 72 -19.91 4.83 -6.90
N THR A 73 -19.30 5.11 -5.74
CA THR A 73 -19.97 5.68 -4.57
C THR A 73 -20.35 7.16 -4.77
N PHE A 74 -19.64 7.88 -5.66
CA PHE A 74 -19.87 9.30 -5.84
C PHE A 74 -21.28 9.64 -6.35
N ALA A 75 -21.71 9.02 -7.44
CA ALA A 75 -23.00 9.36 -8.06
C ALA A 75 -24.21 9.17 -7.11
N PRO A 76 -24.36 8.05 -6.37
CA PRO A 76 -25.46 7.86 -5.44
C PRO A 76 -25.42 8.75 -4.19
N TYR A 77 -24.23 9.23 -3.79
CA TYR A 77 -24.07 9.96 -2.52
C TYR A 77 -23.67 11.43 -2.66
N ARG A 78 -23.39 11.94 -3.86
CA ARG A 78 -22.94 13.33 -4.05
C ARG A 78 -23.92 14.40 -3.52
N THR A 79 -25.22 14.10 -3.47
CA THR A 79 -26.25 15.01 -2.94
C THR A 79 -26.69 14.66 -1.51
N LYS A 80 -26.18 13.57 -0.94
CA LYS A 80 -26.49 13.08 0.40
C LYS A 80 -25.25 12.58 1.15
N VAL A 81 -24.18 13.38 1.06
CA VAL A 81 -22.86 13.05 1.65
C VAL A 81 -22.95 12.80 3.15
N SER A 82 -23.83 13.54 3.86
CA SER A 82 -24.06 13.37 5.30
C SER A 82 -24.51 11.95 5.65
N GLU A 83 -25.41 11.34 4.87
CA GLU A 83 -25.88 9.97 5.11
C GLU A 83 -24.74 8.97 5.08
N LEU A 84 -23.85 9.06 4.08
CA LEU A 84 -22.67 8.19 3.97
C LEU A 84 -21.66 8.46 5.09
N LYS A 85 -21.45 9.74 5.44
CA LYS A 85 -20.57 10.12 6.55
C LYS A 85 -21.07 9.57 7.88
N ASP A 86 -22.36 9.71 8.18
CA ASP A 86 -22.99 9.18 9.39
C ASP A 86 -22.90 7.66 9.43
N MET A 87 -23.05 6.99 8.28
CA MET A 87 -22.85 5.55 8.18
C MET A 87 -21.40 5.15 8.54
N LEU A 88 -20.39 5.84 8.00
CA LEU A 88 -18.98 5.59 8.33
C LEU A 88 -18.72 5.80 9.83
N ILE A 89 -19.25 6.89 10.40
CA ILE A 89 -19.13 7.19 11.84
C ILE A 89 -19.80 6.12 12.69
N LYS A 90 -21.04 5.72 12.36
CA LYS A 90 -21.79 4.68 13.07
C LYS A 90 -21.03 3.35 13.09
N HIS A 91 -20.32 3.05 12.05
CA HIS A 91 -19.53 1.82 11.89
C HIS A 91 -18.06 1.97 12.34
N ASP A 92 -17.67 3.11 12.93
CA ASP A 92 -16.32 3.42 13.39
C ASP A 92 -15.26 3.20 12.29
N LEU A 93 -15.59 3.58 11.05
CA LEU A 93 -14.72 3.51 9.90
C LEU A 93 -14.28 4.91 9.46
N LYS A 94 -12.98 5.05 9.15
CA LYS A 94 -12.40 6.24 8.52
C LYS A 94 -12.27 5.99 7.03
N LEU A 95 -12.54 7.00 6.21
CA LEU A 95 -12.20 6.95 4.79
C LEU A 95 -10.68 7.02 4.65
N ALA A 96 -10.05 5.84 4.47
CA ALA A 96 -8.60 5.72 4.33
C ALA A 96 -8.12 6.27 2.99
N MET A 97 -8.92 6.07 1.93
CA MET A 97 -8.62 6.42 0.55
C MET A 97 -9.91 6.46 -0.26
N PHE A 98 -9.93 7.25 -1.33
CA PHE A 98 -10.99 7.20 -2.35
C PHE A 98 -10.38 6.96 -3.73
N SER A 99 -10.73 5.86 -4.37
CA SER A 99 -10.30 5.55 -5.73
C SER A 99 -11.14 6.33 -6.76
N SER A 100 -10.52 7.34 -7.33
CA SER A 100 -11.20 8.35 -8.16
C SER A 100 -11.37 7.95 -9.62
N GLY A 101 -10.67 6.91 -10.07
CA GLY A 101 -10.72 6.43 -11.46
C GLY A 101 -9.56 6.92 -12.32
N ASN A 102 -9.71 6.74 -13.64
CA ASN A 102 -8.62 6.92 -14.58
C ASN A 102 -8.33 8.39 -14.88
N VAL A 103 -7.04 8.71 -14.98
CA VAL A 103 -6.52 9.97 -15.50
C VAL A 103 -6.32 9.82 -17.01
N GLU A 104 -7.05 10.61 -17.81
CA GLU A 104 -6.91 10.59 -19.25
C GLU A 104 -5.81 11.54 -19.71
N ILE A 105 -4.91 11.05 -20.59
CA ILE A 105 -3.82 11.87 -21.15
C ILE A 105 -4.19 12.55 -22.48
N ASP A 106 -5.35 12.24 -23.04
CA ASP A 106 -5.88 12.92 -24.23
C ASP A 106 -6.07 14.40 -23.95
N PRO A 107 -5.44 15.31 -24.71
CA PRO A 107 -5.60 16.76 -24.51
C PRO A 107 -7.05 17.22 -24.57
N ALA A 108 -7.89 16.58 -25.40
CA ALA A 108 -9.32 16.91 -25.52
C ALA A 108 -10.11 16.61 -24.24
N LYS A 109 -9.61 15.71 -23.40
CA LYS A 109 -10.22 15.32 -22.12
C LYS A 109 -9.57 15.96 -20.89
N PHE A 110 -8.55 16.79 -21.08
CA PHE A 110 -7.77 17.33 -19.96
C PHE A 110 -8.66 18.01 -18.92
N GLN A 111 -9.47 19.00 -19.32
CA GLN A 111 -10.29 19.76 -18.38
C GLN A 111 -11.33 18.88 -17.68
N SER A 112 -12.04 18.04 -18.43
CA SER A 112 -13.05 17.14 -17.85
C SER A 112 -12.45 16.10 -16.90
N THR A 113 -11.21 15.67 -17.15
CA THR A 113 -10.46 14.79 -16.24
C THR A 113 -10.14 15.52 -14.94
N VAL A 114 -9.57 16.72 -15.00
CA VAL A 114 -9.28 17.53 -13.82
C VAL A 114 -10.53 17.81 -13.00
N ASP A 115 -11.60 18.29 -13.64
CA ASP A 115 -12.87 18.63 -12.99
C ASP A 115 -13.48 17.42 -12.26
N THR A 116 -13.42 16.24 -12.87
CA THR A 116 -13.92 15.01 -12.27
C THR A 116 -13.19 14.67 -10.97
N HIS A 117 -11.85 14.70 -10.98
CA HIS A 117 -11.06 14.36 -9.82
C HIS A 117 -11.14 15.41 -8.72
N VAL A 118 -11.27 16.69 -9.07
CA VAL A 118 -11.50 17.79 -8.11
C VAL A 118 -12.88 17.66 -7.46
N ALA A 119 -13.92 17.30 -8.22
CA ALA A 119 -15.25 17.01 -7.65
C ALA A 119 -15.21 15.83 -6.67
N HIS A 120 -14.48 14.74 -7.00
CA HIS A 120 -14.26 13.63 -6.09
C HIS A 120 -13.46 14.04 -4.84
N ALA A 121 -12.45 14.91 -4.97
CA ALA A 121 -11.72 15.43 -3.82
C ALA A 121 -12.61 16.27 -2.87
N SER A 122 -13.51 17.09 -3.42
CA SER A 122 -14.50 17.81 -2.62
C SER A 122 -15.43 16.86 -1.85
N PHE A 123 -15.84 15.77 -2.48
CA PHE A 123 -16.62 14.71 -1.85
C PHE A 123 -15.84 14.00 -0.74
N VAL A 124 -14.57 13.64 -0.98
CA VAL A 124 -13.65 13.07 0.02
C VAL A 124 -13.53 13.99 1.24
N LYS A 125 -13.32 15.28 1.03
CA LYS A 125 -13.25 16.28 2.10
C LYS A 125 -14.54 16.31 2.93
N ALA A 126 -15.69 16.30 2.28
CA ALA A 126 -16.98 16.35 2.95
C ALA A 126 -17.23 15.08 3.80
N LEU A 127 -16.74 13.91 3.37
CA LEU A 127 -16.76 12.68 4.13
C LEU A 127 -15.76 12.67 5.31
N GLY A 128 -14.87 13.65 5.41
CA GLY A 128 -13.81 13.70 6.43
C GLY A 128 -12.55 12.94 6.05
N GLY A 129 -12.41 12.51 4.79
CA GLY A 129 -11.20 11.93 4.23
C GLY A 129 -10.21 13.00 3.76
N ASN A 130 -9.00 12.57 3.42
CA ASN A 130 -7.93 13.46 2.96
C ASN A 130 -7.03 12.86 1.88
N ALA A 131 -7.43 11.76 1.25
CA ALA A 131 -6.61 11.09 0.26
C ALA A 131 -7.43 10.63 -0.95
N LEU A 132 -6.93 10.94 -2.15
CA LEU A 132 -7.50 10.61 -3.44
C LEU A 132 -6.52 9.76 -4.24
N GLN A 133 -6.91 8.55 -4.60
CA GLN A 133 -6.14 7.68 -5.50
C GLN A 133 -6.53 7.96 -6.95
N LEU A 134 -5.54 8.07 -7.81
CA LEU A 134 -5.69 8.12 -9.26
C LEU A 134 -5.18 6.82 -9.89
N THR A 135 -5.98 6.22 -10.75
CA THR A 135 -5.53 5.21 -11.69
C THR A 135 -5.09 5.86 -13.00
N ASN A 136 -4.49 5.11 -13.90
CA ASN A 136 -3.81 5.69 -15.05
C ASN A 136 -4.60 5.48 -16.34
N SER A 137 -4.23 6.22 -17.39
CA SER A 137 -4.69 5.93 -18.75
C SER A 137 -4.34 4.51 -19.16
N LEU A 138 -5.16 3.92 -20.02
CA LEU A 138 -4.92 2.59 -20.55
C LEU A 138 -3.61 2.56 -21.35
N ARG A 139 -2.91 1.46 -21.22
CA ARG A 139 -1.70 1.16 -21.97
C ARG A 139 -2.02 0.94 -23.45
N PRO A 140 -1.21 1.42 -24.41
CA PRO A 140 -1.29 1.02 -25.81
C PRO A 140 -1.21 -0.52 -25.95
N LYS A 141 -2.03 -1.09 -26.84
CA LYS A 141 -2.10 -2.55 -27.00
C LYS A 141 -1.07 -3.11 -27.97
N ASP A 142 -0.61 -2.29 -28.88
CA ASP A 142 0.22 -2.63 -30.04
C ASP A 142 1.67 -2.18 -29.91
N ARG A 143 2.00 -1.42 -28.88
CA ARG A 143 3.35 -0.90 -28.61
C ARG A 143 3.56 -0.62 -27.13
N LEU A 144 4.81 -0.37 -26.76
CA LEU A 144 5.14 0.18 -25.43
C LEU A 144 4.73 1.66 -25.34
N PRO A 145 4.42 2.15 -24.14
CA PRO A 145 4.23 3.57 -23.91
C PRO A 145 5.50 4.35 -24.24
N THR A 146 5.34 5.55 -24.77
CA THR A 146 6.47 6.47 -24.93
C THR A 146 6.76 7.19 -23.61
N THR A 147 8.00 7.67 -23.46
CA THR A 147 8.39 8.51 -22.31
C THR A 147 7.50 9.75 -22.18
N GLU A 148 7.10 10.33 -23.32
CA GLU A 148 6.21 11.50 -23.36
C GLU A 148 4.81 11.18 -22.83
N GLU A 149 4.24 10.02 -23.13
CA GLU A 149 2.94 9.60 -22.57
C GLU A 149 3.03 9.42 -21.06
N LEU A 150 4.11 8.82 -20.54
CA LEU A 150 4.34 8.67 -19.10
C LEU A 150 4.51 10.03 -18.40
N LYS A 151 5.30 10.94 -18.99
CA LYS A 151 5.45 12.31 -18.47
C LYS A 151 4.14 13.09 -18.56
N LYS A 152 3.37 12.90 -19.63
CA LYS A 152 2.07 13.55 -19.78
C LYS A 152 1.09 13.13 -18.69
N LEU A 153 1.07 11.83 -18.33
CA LEU A 153 0.29 11.33 -17.21
C LEU A 153 0.66 12.07 -15.91
N ALA A 154 1.96 12.18 -15.60
CA ALA A 154 2.45 12.91 -14.44
C ALA A 154 2.04 14.39 -14.46
N GLN A 155 2.10 15.05 -15.63
CA GLN A 155 1.67 16.46 -15.77
C GLN A 155 0.18 16.65 -15.45
N VAL A 156 -0.70 15.77 -15.96
CA VAL A 156 -2.14 15.83 -15.64
C VAL A 156 -2.38 15.57 -14.16
N MET A 157 -1.69 14.60 -13.58
CA MET A 157 -1.78 14.31 -12.14
C MET A 157 -1.27 15.48 -11.28
N ASN A 158 -0.22 16.19 -11.71
CA ASN A 158 0.28 17.39 -11.02
C ASN A 158 -0.78 18.51 -10.99
N GLU A 159 -1.51 18.70 -12.10
CA GLU A 159 -2.59 19.70 -12.13
C GLU A 159 -3.75 19.30 -11.21
N ILE A 160 -4.17 18.02 -11.26
CA ILE A 160 -5.18 17.50 -10.33
C ILE A 160 -4.70 17.69 -8.89
N GLY A 161 -3.47 17.28 -8.59
CA GLY A 161 -2.89 17.34 -7.26
C GLY A 161 -2.78 18.74 -6.71
N LYS A 162 -2.46 19.74 -7.56
CA LYS A 162 -2.44 21.14 -7.19
C LYS A 162 -3.82 21.63 -6.74
N GLN A 163 -4.86 21.34 -7.53
CA GLN A 163 -6.21 21.79 -7.20
C GLN A 163 -6.81 21.03 -6.01
N THR A 164 -6.50 19.74 -5.84
CA THR A 164 -6.97 18.97 -4.68
C THR A 164 -6.26 19.34 -3.38
N ALA A 165 -5.01 19.83 -3.46
CA ALA A 165 -4.27 20.32 -2.30
C ALA A 165 -4.96 21.55 -1.67
N ASP A 166 -5.57 22.44 -2.47
CA ASP A 166 -6.35 23.57 -1.98
C ASP A 166 -7.58 23.13 -1.17
N LEU A 167 -8.07 21.92 -1.40
CA LEU A 167 -9.13 21.29 -0.62
C LEU A 167 -8.59 20.54 0.63
N GLY A 168 -7.28 20.44 0.79
CA GLY A 168 -6.64 19.64 1.83
C GLY A 168 -6.71 18.12 1.58
N VAL A 169 -6.78 17.71 0.30
CA VAL A 169 -6.84 16.31 -0.13
C VAL A 169 -5.57 15.97 -0.91
N GLN A 170 -4.81 15.01 -0.40
CA GLN A 170 -3.60 14.52 -1.04
C GLN A 170 -3.93 13.60 -2.21
N THR A 171 -3.46 13.95 -3.38
CA THR A 171 -3.52 13.07 -4.56
C THR A 171 -2.40 12.04 -4.52
N ALA A 172 -2.72 10.79 -4.83
CA ALA A 172 -1.79 9.69 -4.91
C ALA A 172 -1.87 8.97 -6.26
N TYR A 173 -0.74 8.86 -6.93
CA TYR A 173 -0.54 8.03 -8.12
C TYR A 173 -0.50 6.55 -7.73
N HIS A 174 -1.23 5.71 -8.45
CA HIS A 174 -1.30 4.27 -8.24
C HIS A 174 -0.76 3.52 -9.46
N ASN A 175 0.31 2.75 -9.31
CA ASN A 175 0.85 1.90 -10.37
C ASN A 175 -0.09 0.72 -10.66
N HIS A 176 -0.33 0.41 -11.94
CA HIS A 176 -1.34 -0.59 -12.30
C HIS A 176 -1.00 -1.33 -13.60
N MET A 177 -1.22 -2.65 -13.61
CA MET A 177 -1.11 -3.50 -14.79
C MET A 177 -2.09 -3.06 -15.89
N ASN A 178 -1.68 -3.23 -17.14
CA ASN A 178 -2.45 -2.86 -18.35
C ASN A 178 -2.75 -1.35 -18.48
N GLN A 179 -2.05 -0.51 -17.71
CA GLN A 179 -2.13 0.94 -17.75
C GLN A 179 -0.73 1.54 -17.90
N LEU A 180 -0.63 2.86 -18.10
CA LEU A 180 0.66 3.54 -18.05
C LEU A 180 1.26 3.38 -16.63
N GLY A 181 2.55 3.07 -16.55
CA GLY A 181 3.20 2.76 -15.25
C GLY A 181 3.03 1.30 -14.83
N GLU A 182 3.05 0.39 -15.79
CA GLU A 182 2.97 -1.05 -15.56
C GLU A 182 4.30 -1.63 -15.04
N THR A 183 5.44 -1.22 -15.64
CA THR A 183 6.76 -1.73 -15.26
C THR A 183 7.48 -0.81 -14.28
N PRO A 184 8.47 -1.31 -13.52
CA PRO A 184 9.28 -0.47 -12.64
C PRO A 184 9.91 0.74 -13.32
N GLU A 185 10.38 0.58 -14.57
CA GLU A 185 11.01 1.64 -15.36
C GLU A 185 9.99 2.72 -15.73
N GLU A 186 8.77 2.33 -16.06
CA GLU A 186 7.68 3.28 -16.35
C GLU A 186 7.25 4.03 -15.09
N VAL A 187 7.17 3.33 -13.95
CA VAL A 187 6.91 3.95 -12.65
C VAL A 187 7.99 4.99 -12.33
N ASP A 188 9.25 4.68 -12.59
CA ASP A 188 10.36 5.63 -12.40
C ASP A 188 10.19 6.91 -13.22
N VAL A 189 9.85 6.77 -14.50
CA VAL A 189 9.63 7.94 -15.38
C VAL A 189 8.49 8.81 -14.87
N ILE A 190 7.38 8.19 -14.45
CA ILE A 190 6.21 8.91 -13.93
C ILE A 190 6.58 9.61 -12.62
N VAL A 191 7.19 8.89 -11.69
CA VAL A 191 7.58 9.43 -10.37
C VAL A 191 8.57 10.60 -10.51
N GLN A 192 9.54 10.52 -11.42
CA GLN A 192 10.49 11.60 -11.68
C GLN A 192 9.83 12.86 -12.28
N ALA A 193 8.71 12.69 -12.99
CA ALA A 193 7.96 13.79 -13.58
C ALA A 193 6.84 14.34 -12.66
N MET A 194 6.52 13.64 -11.58
CA MET A 194 5.57 14.13 -10.57
C MET A 194 6.18 15.27 -9.74
N ASP A 195 5.34 16.20 -9.35
CA ASP A 195 5.68 17.18 -8.31
C ASP A 195 5.30 16.62 -6.93
N PRO A 196 6.30 16.26 -6.09
CA PRO A 196 6.05 15.60 -4.80
C PRO A 196 5.34 16.48 -3.77
N ARG A 197 5.16 17.78 -4.04
CA ARG A 197 4.33 18.67 -3.23
C ARG A 197 2.85 18.36 -3.40
N TYR A 198 2.43 17.91 -4.59
CA TYR A 198 1.04 17.74 -4.97
C TYR A 198 0.66 16.28 -5.18
N VAL A 199 1.57 15.44 -5.70
CA VAL A 199 1.31 14.04 -6.00
C VAL A 199 2.28 13.15 -5.25
N LYS A 200 1.74 12.18 -4.53
CA LYS A 200 2.49 11.15 -3.82
C LYS A 200 2.28 9.78 -4.51
N LEU A 201 2.98 8.76 -4.05
CA LEU A 201 2.84 7.40 -4.54
C LEU A 201 1.93 6.57 -3.62
N LEU A 202 0.91 5.94 -4.19
CA LEU A 202 0.27 4.76 -3.64
C LEU A 202 0.88 3.55 -4.35
N LEU A 203 1.71 2.79 -3.65
CA LEU A 203 2.36 1.61 -4.21
C LEU A 203 1.44 0.39 -4.11
N ASP A 204 0.96 -0.12 -5.24
CA ASP A 204 0.34 -1.45 -5.29
C ASP A 204 1.40 -2.52 -5.45
N ILE A 205 1.54 -3.36 -4.43
CA ILE A 205 2.61 -4.35 -4.33
C ILE A 205 2.42 -5.53 -5.29
N ALA A 206 1.18 -5.88 -5.64
CA ALA A 206 0.92 -6.96 -6.58
C ALA A 206 1.07 -6.52 -8.04
N HIS A 207 0.58 -5.33 -8.37
CA HIS A 207 0.80 -4.76 -9.70
C HIS A 207 2.28 -4.52 -9.96
N TYR A 208 3.02 -4.00 -8.97
CA TYR A 208 4.48 -3.82 -9.10
C TYR A 208 5.21 -5.15 -9.29
N LYS A 209 4.81 -6.19 -8.54
CA LYS A 209 5.37 -7.54 -8.71
C LYS A 209 5.05 -8.14 -10.08
N GLN A 210 3.82 -7.94 -10.58
CA GLN A 210 3.41 -8.39 -11.91
C GLN A 210 4.17 -7.66 -13.02
N GLY A 211 4.47 -6.37 -12.85
CA GLY A 211 5.29 -5.57 -13.76
C GLY A 211 6.78 -5.93 -13.77
N GLY A 212 7.20 -6.90 -12.96
CA GLY A 212 8.59 -7.41 -12.92
C GLY A 212 9.44 -6.84 -11.80
N GLY A 213 8.88 -6.01 -10.92
CA GLY A 213 9.61 -5.41 -9.80
C GLY A 213 9.55 -6.20 -8.49
N GLU A 214 10.37 -5.79 -7.52
CA GLU A 214 10.36 -6.29 -6.16
C GLU A 214 9.77 -5.23 -5.22
N PRO A 215 8.55 -5.43 -4.69
CA PRO A 215 7.84 -4.40 -3.93
C PRO A 215 8.57 -3.93 -2.69
N GLN A 216 9.30 -4.81 -1.98
CA GLN A 216 10.09 -4.44 -0.81
C GLN A 216 11.25 -3.49 -1.15
N GLU A 217 11.79 -3.61 -2.36
CA GLU A 217 12.83 -2.69 -2.86
C GLU A 217 12.21 -1.36 -3.26
N ALA A 218 11.03 -1.38 -3.89
CA ALA A 218 10.27 -0.19 -4.23
C ALA A 218 9.90 0.64 -2.99
N VAL A 219 9.53 0.00 -1.87
CA VAL A 219 9.28 0.68 -0.60
C VAL A 219 10.49 1.50 -0.17
N VAL A 220 11.69 0.93 -0.24
CA VAL A 220 12.92 1.64 0.14
C VAL A 220 13.26 2.73 -0.87
N LYS A 221 13.12 2.42 -2.17
CA LYS A 221 13.43 3.34 -3.28
C LYS A 221 12.58 4.60 -3.23
N TYR A 222 11.28 4.46 -3.00
CA TYR A 222 10.32 5.57 -3.04
C TYR A 222 9.93 6.09 -1.64
N LYS A 223 10.71 5.81 -0.60
CA LYS A 223 10.40 6.11 0.81
C LYS A 223 9.95 7.56 1.06
N ASP A 224 10.49 8.52 0.32
CA ASP A 224 10.23 9.96 0.52
C ASP A 224 8.90 10.43 -0.10
N ILE A 225 8.29 9.58 -0.94
CA ILE A 225 7.06 9.93 -1.66
C ILE A 225 5.92 8.92 -1.45
N ILE A 226 6.17 7.75 -0.83
CA ILE A 226 5.09 6.81 -0.52
C ILE A 226 4.14 7.43 0.50
N HIS A 227 2.88 7.57 0.11
CA HIS A 227 1.78 8.02 0.97
C HIS A 227 0.99 6.85 1.55
N SER A 228 0.78 5.82 0.76
CA SER A 228 -0.05 4.66 1.11
C SER A 228 0.35 3.45 0.26
N LEU A 229 -0.18 2.28 0.63
CA LEU A 229 0.02 1.05 -0.13
C LEU A 229 -1.33 0.37 -0.39
N HIS A 230 -1.42 -0.34 -1.53
CA HIS A 230 -2.34 -1.45 -1.67
C HIS A 230 -1.61 -2.74 -1.30
N LEU A 231 -2.14 -3.42 -0.27
CA LEU A 231 -1.76 -4.77 0.10
C LEU A 231 -2.58 -5.73 -0.77
N LYS A 232 -1.92 -6.31 -1.74
CA LYS A 232 -2.53 -7.15 -2.75
C LYS A 232 -1.62 -8.32 -3.05
N ASP A 233 -2.18 -9.48 -3.35
CA ASP A 233 -1.39 -10.66 -3.70
C ASP A 233 -1.90 -11.28 -5.00
N THR A 234 -1.00 -11.95 -5.71
CA THR A 234 -1.27 -12.48 -7.04
C THR A 234 -0.54 -13.80 -7.25
N LYS A 235 -1.15 -14.69 -8.01
CA LYS A 235 -0.50 -15.94 -8.45
C LYS A 235 -0.78 -16.24 -9.92
N PRO A 236 0.10 -17.03 -10.57
CA PRO A 236 -0.16 -17.52 -11.92
C PRO A 236 -1.51 -18.24 -11.99
N ALA A 237 -2.22 -18.05 -13.08
CA ALA A 237 -3.51 -18.69 -13.35
C ALA A 237 -3.77 -18.74 -14.84
N ASP A 238 -4.56 -19.73 -15.27
CA ASP A 238 -5.07 -19.82 -16.63
C ASP A 238 -6.20 -18.81 -16.83
N THR A 239 -5.79 -17.58 -17.08
CA THR A 239 -6.66 -16.43 -17.37
C THR A 239 -6.06 -15.66 -18.54
N LYS A 240 -6.84 -14.77 -19.16
CA LYS A 240 -6.36 -13.90 -20.24
C LYS A 240 -5.08 -13.13 -19.86
N ASN A 241 -4.92 -12.78 -18.58
CA ASN A 241 -3.78 -12.04 -18.07
C ASN A 241 -2.64 -12.93 -17.57
N GLY A 242 -2.80 -14.27 -17.56
CA GLY A 242 -1.83 -15.23 -17.04
C GLY A 242 -1.71 -15.25 -15.51
N TYR A 243 -2.53 -14.50 -14.79
CA TYR A 243 -2.55 -14.43 -13.33
C TYR A 243 -3.95 -14.12 -12.78
N LYS A 244 -4.12 -14.32 -11.48
CA LYS A 244 -5.28 -13.83 -10.72
C LYS A 244 -4.86 -13.27 -9.37
N PHE A 245 -5.64 -12.33 -8.86
CA PHE A 245 -5.50 -11.85 -7.49
C PHE A 245 -6.09 -12.86 -6.51
N VAL A 246 -5.46 -12.95 -5.34
CA VAL A 246 -5.84 -13.89 -4.27
C VAL A 246 -5.69 -13.19 -2.92
N GLU A 247 -6.20 -13.83 -1.88
CA GLU A 247 -6.01 -13.37 -0.50
C GLU A 247 -4.52 -13.33 -0.15
N LEU A 248 -4.15 -12.41 0.72
CA LEU A 248 -2.76 -12.19 1.16
C LEU A 248 -2.13 -13.48 1.68
N GLY A 249 -0.90 -13.74 1.27
CA GLY A 249 -0.14 -14.95 1.62
C GLY A 249 -0.51 -16.19 0.81
N GLN A 250 -1.43 -16.10 -0.15
CA GLN A 250 -1.79 -17.20 -1.05
C GLN A 250 -1.16 -17.08 -2.44
N GLY A 251 -0.40 -16.02 -2.66
CA GLY A 251 0.23 -15.70 -3.93
C GLY A 251 1.75 -15.71 -3.87
N ARG A 252 2.37 -14.89 -4.73
CA ARG A 252 3.82 -14.80 -4.91
C ARG A 252 4.44 -13.50 -4.41
N VAL A 253 3.64 -12.58 -3.87
CA VAL A 253 4.15 -11.34 -3.28
C VAL A 253 4.74 -11.64 -1.91
N ASN A 254 5.99 -11.25 -1.67
CA ASN A 254 6.61 -11.39 -0.36
C ASN A 254 6.12 -10.28 0.59
N VAL A 255 4.85 -10.42 1.03
CA VAL A 255 4.21 -9.42 1.90
C VAL A 255 4.99 -9.22 3.22
N PRO A 256 5.55 -10.25 3.88
CA PRO A 256 6.41 -10.06 5.06
C PRO A 256 7.62 -9.16 4.78
N ALA A 257 8.30 -9.33 3.64
CA ALA A 257 9.43 -8.47 3.27
C ALA A 257 9.01 -7.02 3.00
N VAL A 258 7.81 -6.80 2.44
CA VAL A 258 7.23 -5.46 2.28
C VAL A 258 7.04 -4.80 3.66
N PHE A 259 6.45 -5.51 4.63
CA PHE A 259 6.26 -4.97 5.98
C PHE A 259 7.58 -4.69 6.69
N ALA A 260 8.57 -5.58 6.55
CA ALA A 260 9.93 -5.34 7.08
C ALA A 260 10.57 -4.07 6.46
N ALA A 261 10.35 -3.83 5.16
CA ALA A 261 10.82 -2.63 4.50
C ALA A 261 10.08 -1.36 5.00
N LEU A 262 8.76 -1.45 5.22
CA LEU A 262 7.95 -0.37 5.80
C LEU A 262 8.40 -0.02 7.23
N ASP A 263 8.69 -1.02 8.05
CA ASP A 263 9.25 -0.81 9.39
C ASP A 263 10.63 -0.15 9.33
N LYS A 264 11.49 -0.61 8.42
CA LYS A 264 12.83 -0.05 8.21
C LYS A 264 12.79 1.44 7.87
N ILE A 265 11.85 1.87 7.02
CA ILE A 265 11.70 3.29 6.65
C ILE A 265 10.83 4.08 7.65
N GLN A 266 10.34 3.43 8.72
CA GLN A 266 9.42 4.02 9.72
C GLN A 266 8.17 4.61 9.06
N PHE A 267 7.58 3.88 8.12
CA PHE A 267 6.40 4.31 7.37
C PHE A 267 5.24 4.67 8.32
N LYS A 268 4.54 5.75 7.98
CA LYS A 268 3.33 6.21 8.66
C LYS A 268 2.25 6.46 7.62
N GLY A 269 1.20 5.67 7.65
CA GLY A 269 0.13 5.83 6.67
C GLY A 269 -0.80 4.62 6.58
N TRP A 270 -1.65 4.64 5.57
CA TRP A 270 -2.57 3.54 5.31
C TRP A 270 -1.93 2.47 4.42
N ALA A 271 -2.07 1.22 4.82
CA ALA A 271 -1.89 0.04 4.00
C ALA A 271 -3.26 -0.61 3.81
N VAL A 272 -3.81 -0.47 2.63
CA VAL A 272 -5.19 -0.87 2.31
C VAL A 272 -5.18 -2.23 1.61
N VAL A 273 -5.83 -3.23 2.18
CA VAL A 273 -6.03 -4.51 1.50
C VAL A 273 -6.93 -4.28 0.29
N GLU A 274 -6.48 -4.69 -0.89
CA GLU A 274 -7.28 -4.64 -2.10
C GLU A 274 -7.31 -6.01 -2.77
N LEU A 275 -8.53 -6.53 -2.93
CA LEU A 275 -8.81 -7.77 -3.64
C LEU A 275 -9.91 -7.46 -4.67
N ASP A 276 -9.56 -7.45 -5.96
CA ASP A 276 -10.42 -6.94 -7.05
C ASP A 276 -11.73 -7.71 -7.23
N GLY A 277 -11.86 -8.83 -6.56
CA GLY A 277 -13.07 -9.65 -6.54
C GLY A 277 -12.82 -10.95 -5.77
N VAL A 278 -13.85 -11.71 -5.58
CA VAL A 278 -13.78 -13.01 -4.89
C VAL A 278 -13.08 -14.02 -5.80
N PRO A 279 -11.88 -14.56 -5.45
CA PRO A 279 -11.10 -15.43 -6.35
C PRO A 279 -11.64 -16.85 -6.47
N ASP A 280 -12.51 -17.26 -5.56
CA ASP A 280 -13.20 -18.55 -5.54
C ASP A 280 -14.71 -18.28 -5.37
N PRO A 281 -15.55 -18.66 -6.34
CA PRO A 281 -17.00 -18.37 -6.29
C PRO A 281 -17.74 -19.04 -5.12
N LYS A 282 -17.10 -19.96 -4.40
CA LYS A 282 -17.63 -20.57 -3.17
C LYS A 282 -17.47 -19.70 -1.93
N LYS A 283 -16.68 -18.61 -2.02
CA LYS A 283 -16.47 -17.66 -0.94
C LYS A 283 -17.36 -16.43 -1.10
N SER A 284 -17.58 -15.72 0.00
CA SER A 284 -18.15 -14.37 -0.02
C SER A 284 -17.04 -13.31 0.16
N PRO A 285 -17.31 -12.03 -0.14
CA PRO A 285 -16.40 -10.95 0.20
C PRO A 285 -16.00 -10.94 1.67
N LEU A 286 -16.94 -11.18 2.58
CA LEU A 286 -16.71 -11.28 4.03
C LEU A 286 -15.67 -12.36 4.35
N VAL A 287 -15.82 -13.57 3.81
CA VAL A 287 -14.87 -14.68 4.02
C VAL A 287 -13.48 -14.32 3.51
N CYS A 288 -13.38 -13.67 2.35
CA CYS A 288 -12.09 -13.20 1.84
C CYS A 288 -11.46 -12.15 2.77
N ALA A 289 -12.26 -11.25 3.32
CA ALA A 289 -11.79 -10.24 4.28
C ALA A 289 -11.34 -10.86 5.60
N GLU A 290 -12.02 -11.90 6.11
CA GLU A 290 -11.60 -12.69 7.28
C GLU A 290 -10.24 -13.37 7.06
N ILE A 291 -10.03 -13.98 5.89
CA ILE A 291 -8.75 -14.61 5.53
C ILE A 291 -7.63 -13.58 5.52
N ASN A 292 -7.85 -12.41 4.90
CA ASN A 292 -6.87 -11.33 4.87
C ASN A 292 -6.59 -10.78 6.28
N LYS A 293 -7.64 -10.56 7.09
CA LYS A 293 -7.49 -10.15 8.50
C LYS A 293 -6.62 -11.14 9.27
N LYS A 294 -6.93 -12.44 9.16
CA LYS A 294 -6.18 -13.50 9.85
C LYS A 294 -4.70 -13.46 9.47
N TYR A 295 -4.39 -13.33 8.19
CA TYR A 295 -3.01 -13.21 7.72
C TYR A 295 -2.29 -12.00 8.30
N ILE A 296 -2.92 -10.83 8.31
CA ILE A 296 -2.35 -9.58 8.85
C ILE A 296 -2.10 -9.71 10.36
N VAL A 297 -3.08 -10.20 11.12
CA VAL A 297 -2.99 -10.24 12.59
C VAL A 297 -2.10 -11.41 13.06
N GLU A 298 -2.28 -12.60 12.49
CA GLU A 298 -1.64 -13.80 12.99
C GLU A 298 -0.27 -14.06 12.34
N THR A 299 -0.08 -13.71 11.06
CA THR A 299 1.19 -13.94 10.35
C THR A 299 2.10 -12.71 10.41
N LEU A 300 1.58 -11.54 10.00
CA LEU A 300 2.36 -10.31 9.99
C LEU A 300 2.48 -9.66 11.37
N LYS A 301 1.62 -10.05 12.34
CA LYS A 301 1.57 -9.49 13.69
C LYS A 301 1.30 -7.98 13.74
N TYR A 302 0.46 -7.49 12.83
CA TYR A 302 -0.01 -6.11 12.82
C TYR A 302 -1.46 -6.04 13.31
N PRO A 303 -1.81 -5.08 14.20
CA PRO A 303 -3.20 -4.83 14.57
C PRO A 303 -3.97 -4.18 13.42
N LEU A 304 -5.29 -4.28 13.43
CA LEU A 304 -6.16 -3.57 12.46
C LEU A 304 -6.42 -2.10 12.85
N ALA A 305 -6.14 -1.74 14.09
CA ALA A 305 -6.36 -0.41 14.68
C ALA A 305 -5.04 0.33 14.87
#